data_e49ffb6923db1dc065498877c7f62657
#
_entry.id   e49ffb6923db1dc065498877c7f62657
#
_cell.length_a   1.000
_cell.length_b   1.000
_cell.length_c   1.000
_cell.angle_alpha   90.00
_cell.angle_beta   90.00
_cell.angle_gamma   90.00
#
_symmetry.space_group_name_H-M   'P 1'
#
loop_
_entity.id
_entity.type
_entity.pdbx_description
1 polymer ?
#
loop_
_entity_poly.entity_id
_entity_poly.type
_entity_poly.pdbx_seq_one_letter_code
_entity_poly.pdbx_strand_id
1 'polypeptide(L)'
;MTKITSYPAEPSDVKHFISAENMKNDHHLHTVLTFDNHLNISTLKKAVQLSAEKLPLLLCHFKETSNGASWQESVFSADDLVFLVETTTPDEEVNQALVKKLSTENGPQICLTVIRTKTSDQLVIILNHMLADGAGFKQYLYLLSDLYSKLLENPEYHVKLSPGSRGLKQVFDQFPRKQKHEILTKQKNQSPVQNPKIPLQGDANNPRIIWTKTSKQQFASLISYAKKHNATVNDVFFAAMALTIHQVTGQTAMSIDCPVDLRKYLPKNRTPGITNLTANITCQIAATDSLTSFEETLHIVKKSLQPQKNSLAALRIYYLLEIIFQKKSYAIAKKASEKLYSIPKTSFTNIGIIDEEKLVFKNSYLQDCFICGSLKYAPFFQVAATTFRGELTLSTNLHGTSHDHNWQADFLQKMIQQFPQT
;
A
#
# COMPACT_ATOMS: atom_id res chain seq x y z
N MET A 1 33.22 12.75 17.10
CA MET A 1 31.97 12.88 16.33
C MET A 1 31.63 11.51 15.79
N THR A 2 30.57 10.88 16.29
CA THR A 2 30.07 9.61 15.75
C THR A 2 29.63 9.84 14.30
N LYS A 3 30.18 9.04 13.38
CA LYS A 3 29.85 9.13 11.97
C LYS A 3 28.39 8.75 11.78
N ILE A 4 27.52 9.73 11.49
CA ILE A 4 26.10 9.46 11.19
C ILE A 4 26.04 8.66 9.90
N THR A 5 25.43 7.46 9.97
CA THR A 5 25.18 6.65 8.78
C THR A 5 24.10 7.31 7.95
N SER A 6 24.34 7.43 6.64
CA SER A 6 23.37 8.04 5.71
C SER A 6 23.14 7.13 4.52
N TYR A 7 21.89 7.01 4.11
CA TYR A 7 21.46 6.25 2.94
C TYR A 7 20.90 7.21 1.90
N PRO A 8 21.29 7.12 0.62
CA PRO A 8 20.72 7.97 -0.42
C PRO A 8 19.23 7.68 -0.57
N ALA A 9 18.43 8.72 -0.81
CA ALA A 9 17.04 8.56 -1.16
C ALA A 9 16.90 8.00 -2.58
N GLU A 10 15.99 7.06 -2.75
CA GLU A 10 15.61 6.52 -4.05
C GLU A 10 14.63 7.45 -4.77
N PRO A 11 14.53 7.43 -6.10
CA PRO A 11 13.52 8.21 -6.82
C PRO A 11 12.09 7.97 -6.35
N SER A 12 11.78 6.74 -5.89
CA SER A 12 10.50 6.39 -5.29
C SER A 12 10.24 7.14 -3.97
N ASP A 13 11.27 7.32 -3.14
CA ASP A 13 11.15 8.02 -1.86
C ASP A 13 10.77 9.49 -2.11
N VAL A 14 11.50 10.16 -3.03
CA VAL A 14 11.25 11.56 -3.40
C VAL A 14 9.84 11.73 -3.98
N LYS A 15 9.40 10.81 -4.83
CA LYS A 15 8.04 10.81 -5.38
C LYS A 15 6.97 10.75 -4.28
N HIS A 16 7.16 9.87 -3.30
CA HIS A 16 6.24 9.73 -2.18
C HIS A 16 6.26 10.97 -1.28
N PHE A 17 7.43 11.50 -1.00
CA PHE A 17 7.60 12.74 -0.23
C PHE A 17 6.84 13.91 -0.86
N ILE A 18 7.06 14.17 -2.17
CA ILE A 18 6.35 15.21 -2.94
C ILE A 18 4.83 15.05 -2.87
N SER A 19 4.34 13.82 -2.91
CA SER A 19 2.90 13.54 -2.86
C SER A 19 2.28 13.91 -1.50
N ALA A 20 3.03 13.72 -0.40
CA ALA A 20 2.61 14.14 0.93
C ALA A 20 2.63 15.68 1.06
N GLU A 21 3.71 16.33 0.62
CA GLU A 21 3.79 17.80 0.61
C GLU A 21 2.66 18.44 -0.19
N ASN A 22 2.24 17.81 -1.29
CA ASN A 22 1.13 18.28 -2.14
C ASN A 22 -0.26 17.85 -1.63
N MET A 23 -0.39 17.42 -0.38
CA MET A 23 -1.66 17.05 0.25
C MET A 23 -2.49 16.05 -0.58
N LYS A 24 -1.85 15.09 -1.24
CA LYS A 24 -2.56 14.01 -1.95
C LYS A 24 -2.89 12.86 -1.02
N ASN A 25 -1.98 12.55 -0.11
CA ASN A 25 -2.12 11.55 0.95
C ASN A 25 -1.07 11.75 2.04
N ASP A 26 -1.20 11.05 3.16
CA ASP A 26 -0.26 11.11 4.29
C ASP A 26 0.96 10.18 4.15
N HIS A 27 1.03 9.38 3.09
CA HIS A 27 2.10 8.42 2.83
C HIS A 27 2.36 7.39 3.92
N HIS A 28 1.34 6.90 4.59
CA HIS A 28 1.47 5.78 5.51
C HIS A 28 0.74 4.55 5.00
N LEU A 29 1.27 3.38 5.30
CA LEU A 29 0.59 2.09 5.20
C LEU A 29 0.17 1.69 6.60
N HIS A 30 -1.02 1.14 6.72
CA HIS A 30 -1.62 0.78 8.00
C HIS A 30 -2.03 -0.68 7.98
N THR A 31 -1.93 -1.36 9.11
CA THR A 31 -2.44 -2.72 9.28
C THR A 31 -3.00 -2.90 10.68
N VAL A 32 -3.98 -3.78 10.78
CA VAL A 32 -4.51 -4.28 12.06
C VAL A 32 -4.34 -5.79 12.07
N LEU A 33 -3.79 -6.31 13.15
CA LEU A 33 -3.70 -7.74 13.45
C LEU A 33 -4.50 -7.98 14.72
N THR A 34 -5.44 -8.90 14.72
CA THR A 34 -6.29 -9.22 15.88
C THR A 34 -5.90 -10.59 16.43
N PHE A 35 -5.60 -10.65 17.72
CA PHE A 35 -5.19 -11.86 18.43
C PHE A 35 -6.23 -12.24 19.49
N ASP A 36 -6.38 -13.55 19.74
CA ASP A 36 -7.27 -14.07 20.78
C ASP A 36 -6.66 -14.08 22.19
N ASN A 37 -5.38 -13.72 22.32
CA ASN A 37 -4.64 -13.63 23.56
C ASN A 37 -3.62 -12.48 23.54
N HIS A 38 -2.83 -12.35 24.58
CA HIS A 38 -1.89 -11.25 24.74
C HIS A 38 -0.53 -11.54 24.09
N LEU A 39 0.00 -10.52 23.42
CA LEU A 39 1.37 -10.49 22.95
C LEU A 39 2.35 -10.20 24.09
N ASN A 40 3.55 -10.76 24.00
CA ASN A 40 4.65 -10.38 24.87
C ASN A 40 5.27 -9.06 24.36
N ILE A 41 5.03 -7.98 25.11
CA ILE A 41 5.43 -6.63 24.70
C ILE A 41 6.96 -6.48 24.66
N SER A 42 7.68 -7.05 25.63
CA SER A 42 9.15 -6.94 25.64
C SER A 42 9.77 -7.67 24.46
N THR A 43 9.23 -8.82 24.08
CA THR A 43 9.64 -9.56 22.88
C THR A 43 9.30 -8.80 21.60
N LEU A 44 8.11 -8.19 21.52
CA LEU A 44 7.72 -7.37 20.36
C LEU A 44 8.68 -6.18 20.20
N LYS A 45 9.03 -5.48 21.26
CA LYS A 45 10.01 -4.39 21.28
C LYS A 45 11.36 -4.83 20.73
N LYS A 46 11.91 -5.96 21.24
CA LYS A 46 13.16 -6.52 20.71
C LYS A 46 13.05 -6.90 19.23
N ALA A 47 11.93 -7.52 18.81
CA ALA A 47 11.73 -7.92 17.42
C ALA A 47 11.70 -6.73 16.45
N VAL A 48 11.06 -5.63 16.82
CA VAL A 48 11.05 -4.41 16.01
C VAL A 48 12.44 -3.81 15.90
N GLN A 49 13.20 -3.73 16.99
CA GLN A 49 14.58 -3.24 16.95
C GLN A 49 15.48 -4.12 16.07
N LEU A 50 15.39 -5.45 16.22
CA LEU A 50 16.16 -6.38 15.40
C LEU A 50 15.77 -6.32 13.92
N SER A 51 14.50 -6.02 13.61
CA SER A 51 14.03 -5.87 12.23
C SER A 51 14.67 -4.69 11.51
N ALA A 52 15.16 -3.69 12.24
CA ALA A 52 15.88 -2.55 11.68
C ALA A 52 17.19 -2.95 10.98
N GLU A 53 17.81 -4.08 11.33
CA GLU A 53 18.95 -4.60 10.57
C GLU A 53 18.58 -4.95 9.12
N LYS A 54 17.34 -5.42 8.87
CA LYS A 54 16.81 -5.69 7.53
C LYS A 54 16.29 -4.43 6.85
N LEU A 55 15.71 -3.52 7.61
CA LEU A 55 15.13 -2.27 7.13
C LEU A 55 15.65 -1.09 7.95
N PRO A 56 16.92 -0.66 7.77
CA PRO A 56 17.54 0.38 8.59
C PRO A 56 16.77 1.70 8.59
N LEU A 57 16.04 1.97 7.52
CA LEU A 57 15.26 3.20 7.38
C LEU A 57 14.12 3.33 8.40
N LEU A 58 13.75 2.25 9.11
CA LEU A 58 12.81 2.34 10.23
C LEU A 58 13.27 3.33 11.30
N LEU A 59 14.60 3.41 11.50
CA LEU A 59 15.26 4.25 12.51
C LEU A 59 15.96 5.47 11.90
N CYS A 60 15.54 5.90 10.71
CA CYS A 60 16.09 7.07 10.03
C CYS A 60 15.05 8.18 9.95
N HIS A 61 15.51 9.39 9.78
CA HIS A 61 14.68 10.51 9.34
C HIS A 61 15.10 10.95 7.94
N PHE A 62 14.13 11.45 7.17
CA PHE A 62 14.37 11.94 5.82
C PHE A 62 14.86 13.37 5.84
N LYS A 63 15.90 13.66 5.09
CA LYS A 63 16.45 14.99 4.95
C LYS A 63 16.59 15.37 3.49
N GLU A 64 15.93 16.45 3.13
CA GLU A 64 16.05 17.07 1.82
C GLU A 64 16.94 18.31 1.89
N THR A 65 17.77 18.49 0.87
CA THR A 65 18.61 19.67 0.66
C THR A 65 18.54 20.09 -0.81
N SER A 66 19.08 21.27 -1.15
CA SER A 66 19.19 21.71 -2.55
C SER A 66 19.99 20.75 -3.44
N ASN A 67 20.88 19.96 -2.85
CA ASN A 67 21.81 19.07 -3.57
C ASN A 67 21.35 17.61 -3.63
N GLY A 68 20.32 17.23 -2.86
CA GLY A 68 19.83 15.87 -2.82
C GLY A 68 18.98 15.57 -1.61
N ALA A 69 18.49 14.34 -1.55
CA ALA A 69 17.77 13.83 -0.40
C ALA A 69 18.41 12.54 0.13
N SER A 70 18.34 12.33 1.43
CA SER A 70 18.93 11.18 2.11
C SER A 70 18.13 10.81 3.35
N TRP A 71 18.30 9.58 3.78
CA TRP A 71 17.87 9.07 5.07
C TRP A 71 19.06 9.13 6.03
N GLN A 72 18.89 9.74 7.17
CA GLN A 72 19.93 9.87 8.20
C GLN A 72 19.52 9.07 9.42
N GLU A 73 20.42 8.20 9.87
CA GLU A 73 20.21 7.37 11.04
C GLU A 73 20.05 8.22 12.31
N SER A 74 19.10 7.83 13.15
CA SER A 74 18.82 8.43 14.44
C SER A 74 18.71 7.34 15.51
N VAL A 75 18.89 7.73 16.76
CA VAL A 75 18.76 6.81 17.87
C VAL A 75 17.33 6.86 18.39
N PHE A 76 16.58 5.79 18.19
CA PHE A 76 15.27 5.58 18.75
C PHE A 76 15.28 4.36 19.65
N SER A 77 14.68 4.47 20.83
CA SER A 77 14.49 3.36 21.75
C SER A 77 13.30 2.49 21.32
N ALA A 78 13.18 1.30 21.86
CA ALA A 78 12.01 0.47 21.62
C ALA A 78 10.70 1.13 22.11
N ASP A 79 10.78 2.00 23.13
CA ASP A 79 9.64 2.72 23.69
C ASP A 79 9.14 3.84 22.76
N ASP A 80 10.00 4.31 21.86
CA ASP A 80 9.61 5.26 20.81
C ASP A 80 8.84 4.58 19.65
N LEU A 81 8.91 3.26 19.55
CA LEU A 81 8.38 2.46 18.43
C LEU A 81 7.12 1.68 18.82
N VAL A 82 7.04 1.17 20.05
CA VAL A 82 6.00 0.24 20.50
C VAL A 82 5.30 0.76 21.73
N PHE A 83 4.00 0.98 21.60
CA PHE A 83 3.10 1.51 22.64
C PHE A 83 2.12 0.42 23.07
N LEU A 84 1.76 0.42 24.36
CA LEU A 84 0.71 -0.42 24.92
C LEU A 84 -0.41 0.49 25.45
N VAL A 85 -1.65 0.23 25.03
CA VAL A 85 -2.86 0.89 25.49
C VAL A 85 -3.79 -0.18 26.04
N GLU A 86 -4.09 -0.12 27.34
CA GLU A 86 -5.07 -0.98 27.98
C GLU A 86 -6.43 -0.28 27.99
N THR A 87 -7.48 -0.97 27.51
CA THR A 87 -8.78 -0.34 27.29
C THR A 87 -9.96 -1.30 27.41
N THR A 88 -11.15 -0.74 27.64
CA THR A 88 -12.44 -1.42 27.52
C THR A 88 -13.18 -1.05 26.22
N THR A 89 -12.68 -0.08 25.47
CA THR A 89 -13.24 0.42 24.18
C THR A 89 -12.24 0.24 23.04
N PRO A 90 -11.90 -1.03 22.67
CA PRO A 90 -10.81 -1.31 21.72
C PRO A 90 -11.01 -0.69 20.34
N ASP A 91 -12.25 -0.59 19.85
CA ASP A 91 -12.52 -0.04 18.52
C ASP A 91 -12.19 1.45 18.41
N GLU A 92 -12.39 2.22 19.49
CA GLU A 92 -12.02 3.64 19.54
C GLU A 92 -10.50 3.80 19.51
N GLU A 93 -9.79 3.01 20.31
CA GLU A 93 -8.33 3.04 20.38
C GLU A 93 -7.67 2.56 19.05
N VAL A 94 -8.22 1.54 18.40
CA VAL A 94 -7.78 1.11 17.07
C VAL A 94 -7.93 2.24 16.05
N ASN A 95 -9.09 2.92 16.04
CA ASN A 95 -9.30 4.04 15.13
C ASN A 95 -8.32 5.19 15.40
N GLN A 96 -8.04 5.53 16.66
CA GLN A 96 -7.05 6.55 17.02
C GLN A 96 -5.63 6.13 16.62
N ALA A 97 -5.26 4.88 16.90
CA ALA A 97 -3.96 4.34 16.55
C ALA A 97 -3.74 4.30 15.02
N LEU A 98 -4.77 3.95 14.25
CA LEU A 98 -4.71 3.87 12.78
C LEU A 98 -4.46 5.22 12.11
N VAL A 99 -4.84 6.33 12.72
CA VAL A 99 -4.68 7.67 12.12
C VAL A 99 -3.50 8.46 12.70
N LYS A 100 -2.70 7.83 13.56
CA LYS A 100 -1.50 8.46 14.12
C LYS A 100 -0.52 8.81 13.00
N LYS A 101 -0.05 10.05 12.96
CA LYS A 101 0.87 10.55 11.96
C LYS A 101 2.32 10.29 12.38
N LEU A 102 3.12 9.73 11.49
CA LEU A 102 4.57 9.65 11.64
C LEU A 102 5.22 10.92 11.10
N SER A 103 6.28 11.40 11.76
CA SER A 103 7.09 12.49 11.24
C SER A 103 8.21 11.94 10.37
N THR A 104 8.13 12.16 9.07
CA THR A 104 9.15 11.71 8.11
C THR A 104 10.51 12.35 8.38
N GLU A 105 10.54 13.59 8.87
CA GLU A 105 11.76 14.39 9.05
C GLU A 105 12.32 14.32 10.48
N ASN A 106 11.53 13.91 11.49
CA ASN A 106 11.95 14.00 12.90
C ASN A 106 11.69 12.75 13.72
N GLY A 107 10.97 11.75 13.18
CA GLY A 107 10.56 10.57 13.93
C GLY A 107 11.02 9.26 13.30
N PRO A 108 10.80 8.14 14.02
CA PRO A 108 10.95 6.82 13.44
C PRO A 108 9.89 6.63 12.35
N GLN A 109 10.22 5.77 11.38
CA GLN A 109 9.36 5.55 10.21
C GLN A 109 8.37 4.40 10.39
N ILE A 110 8.21 3.96 11.64
CA ILE A 110 7.25 2.92 12.04
C ILE A 110 6.70 3.23 13.43
N CYS A 111 5.45 2.88 13.66
CA CYS A 111 4.81 2.91 14.97
C CYS A 111 3.95 1.67 15.14
N LEU A 112 4.10 1.00 16.27
CA LEU A 112 3.30 -0.14 16.69
C LEU A 112 2.50 0.25 17.92
N THR A 113 1.19 0.03 17.91
CA THR A 113 0.34 0.22 19.07
C THR A 113 -0.39 -1.08 19.36
N VAL A 114 -0.12 -1.66 20.52
CA VAL A 114 -0.87 -2.82 21.04
C VAL A 114 -2.03 -2.29 21.86
N ILE A 115 -3.24 -2.60 21.42
CA ILE A 115 -4.49 -2.27 22.12
C ILE A 115 -4.93 -3.54 22.83
N ARG A 116 -4.87 -3.50 24.16
CA ARG A 116 -5.09 -4.65 25.04
C ARG A 116 -6.42 -4.56 25.76
N THR A 117 -7.21 -5.62 25.63
CA THR A 117 -8.39 -5.86 26.44
C THR A 117 -8.07 -6.87 27.58
N LYS A 118 -9.06 -7.34 28.30
CA LYS A 118 -8.86 -8.37 29.33
C LYS A 118 -8.38 -9.72 28.76
N THR A 119 -8.70 -10.03 27.50
CA THR A 119 -8.49 -11.38 26.94
C THR A 119 -7.74 -11.40 25.60
N SER A 120 -7.61 -10.26 24.94
CA SER A 120 -7.15 -10.18 23.55
C SER A 120 -6.30 -8.94 23.33
N ASP A 121 -5.48 -8.98 22.27
CA ASP A 121 -4.74 -7.82 21.77
C ASP A 121 -5.11 -7.53 20.31
N GLN A 122 -5.12 -6.25 19.96
CA GLN A 122 -5.08 -5.80 18.58
C GLN A 122 -3.77 -5.02 18.37
N LEU A 123 -3.01 -5.40 17.37
CA LEU A 123 -1.76 -4.73 17.01
C LEU A 123 -1.99 -3.87 15.77
N VAL A 124 -1.93 -2.57 15.95
CA VAL A 124 -1.92 -1.59 14.86
C VAL A 124 -0.49 -1.26 14.51
N ILE A 125 -0.13 -1.37 13.22
CA ILE A 125 1.19 -0.97 12.72
C ILE A 125 1.01 0.08 11.64
N ILE A 126 1.71 1.20 11.78
CA ILE A 126 1.86 2.23 10.77
C ILE A 126 3.29 2.21 10.26
N LEU A 127 3.46 2.15 8.95
CA LEU A 127 4.76 2.21 8.27
C LEU A 127 4.77 3.34 7.26
N ASN A 128 5.83 4.16 7.24
CA ASN A 128 6.01 5.15 6.19
C ASN A 128 6.11 4.47 4.81
N HIS A 129 5.22 4.84 3.90
CA HIS A 129 5.12 4.24 2.57
C HIS A 129 6.35 4.53 1.68
N MET A 130 7.20 5.50 2.06
CA MET A 130 8.49 5.71 1.38
C MET A 130 9.40 4.48 1.53
N LEU A 131 9.23 3.68 2.57
CA LEU A 131 10.07 2.51 2.85
C LEU A 131 9.64 1.27 2.06
N ALA A 132 8.34 1.07 1.89
CA ALA A 132 7.79 -0.15 1.28
C ALA A 132 6.44 0.09 0.61
N ASP A 133 6.16 -0.67 -0.45
CA ASP A 133 4.81 -0.86 -0.99
C ASP A 133 4.03 -1.94 -0.21
N GLY A 134 2.78 -2.20 -0.58
CA GLY A 134 1.95 -3.20 0.10
C GLY A 134 2.55 -4.61 0.11
N ALA A 135 3.26 -5.02 -0.94
CA ALA A 135 3.98 -6.30 -0.98
C ALA A 135 5.21 -6.28 -0.06
N GLY A 136 5.96 -5.17 -0.04
CA GLY A 136 7.07 -4.97 0.89
C GLY A 136 6.59 -4.94 2.34
N PHE A 137 5.45 -4.32 2.63
CA PHE A 137 4.88 -4.30 3.97
C PHE A 137 4.45 -5.71 4.44
N LYS A 138 3.86 -6.54 3.56
CA LYS A 138 3.62 -7.95 3.88
C LYS A 138 4.91 -8.69 4.25
N GLN A 139 5.98 -8.49 3.50
CA GLN A 139 7.29 -9.10 3.80
C GLN A 139 7.82 -8.62 5.16
N TYR A 140 7.60 -7.36 5.52
CA TYR A 140 7.95 -6.84 6.83
C TYR A 140 7.15 -7.53 7.95
N LEU A 141 5.84 -7.72 7.77
CA LEU A 141 5.00 -8.43 8.76
C LEU A 141 5.47 -9.87 8.99
N TYR A 142 5.84 -10.59 7.92
CA TYR A 142 6.39 -11.95 8.03
C TYR A 142 7.74 -11.96 8.76
N LEU A 143 8.61 -10.99 8.46
CA LEU A 143 9.88 -10.83 9.17
C LEU A 143 9.65 -10.56 10.66
N LEU A 144 8.76 -9.62 10.99
CA LEU A 144 8.46 -9.23 12.37
C LEU A 144 7.93 -10.42 13.18
N SER A 145 6.99 -11.19 12.60
CA SER A 145 6.41 -12.35 13.27
C SER A 145 7.43 -13.49 13.46
N ASP A 146 8.32 -13.71 12.50
CA ASP A 146 9.41 -14.69 12.60
C ASP A 146 10.41 -14.30 13.71
N LEU A 147 10.83 -13.03 13.73
CA LEU A 147 11.73 -12.51 14.77
C LEU A 147 11.10 -12.58 16.16
N TYR A 148 9.82 -12.19 16.29
CA TYR A 148 9.08 -12.30 17.53
C TYR A 148 9.05 -13.75 18.02
N SER A 149 8.74 -14.71 17.14
CA SER A 149 8.65 -16.13 17.48
C SER A 149 10.00 -16.71 17.92
N LYS A 150 11.08 -16.36 17.23
CA LYS A 150 12.44 -16.79 17.56
C LYS A 150 12.94 -16.19 18.88
N LEU A 151 12.62 -14.93 19.15
CA LEU A 151 12.96 -14.26 20.41
C LEU A 151 12.17 -14.80 21.60
N LEU A 152 10.94 -15.31 21.40
CA LEU A 152 10.21 -16.05 22.45
C LEU A 152 10.87 -17.39 22.80
N GLU A 153 11.45 -18.07 21.82
CA GLU A 153 12.19 -19.32 22.03
C GLU A 153 13.56 -19.10 22.67
N ASN A 154 14.25 -18.07 22.19
CA ASN A 154 15.57 -17.69 22.65
C ASN A 154 15.66 -16.17 22.78
N PRO A 155 15.55 -15.60 24.01
CA PRO A 155 15.63 -14.16 24.25
C PRO A 155 16.93 -13.48 23.80
N GLU A 156 17.99 -14.27 23.63
CA GLU A 156 19.32 -13.82 23.14
C GLU A 156 19.49 -14.10 21.63
N TYR A 157 18.41 -14.45 20.93
CA TYR A 157 18.46 -14.68 19.49
C TYR A 157 18.99 -13.44 18.77
N HIS A 158 20.03 -13.67 17.99
CA HIS A 158 20.68 -12.65 17.19
C HIS A 158 20.93 -13.19 15.79
N VAL A 159 20.58 -12.40 14.79
CA VAL A 159 20.83 -12.74 13.38
C VAL A 159 21.21 -11.48 12.63
N LYS A 160 22.32 -11.54 11.89
CA LYS A 160 22.70 -10.45 11.00
C LYS A 160 21.85 -10.52 9.73
N LEU A 161 20.99 -9.55 9.54
CA LEU A 161 20.12 -9.43 8.39
C LEU A 161 20.72 -8.49 7.34
N SER A 162 20.70 -8.90 6.05
CA SER A 162 21.08 -8.00 4.96
C SER A 162 19.88 -7.17 4.52
N PRO A 163 19.98 -5.83 4.40
CA PRO A 163 18.89 -4.98 3.93
C PRO A 163 18.37 -5.34 2.54
N GLY A 164 19.25 -5.88 1.69
CA GLY A 164 18.91 -6.11 0.28
C GLY A 164 18.92 -4.82 -0.55
N SER A 165 18.55 -4.95 -1.81
CA SER A 165 18.51 -3.80 -2.73
C SER A 165 17.20 -3.05 -2.60
N ARG A 166 17.29 -1.71 -2.57
CA ARG A 166 16.16 -0.79 -2.70
C ARG A 166 16.09 -0.27 -4.15
N GLY A 167 15.11 0.50 -4.49
CA GLY A 167 14.98 1.19 -5.77
C GLY A 167 14.62 0.31 -6.97
N LEU A 168 14.09 0.99 -7.99
CA LEU A 168 13.62 0.36 -9.24
C LEU A 168 14.77 -0.03 -10.18
N LYS A 169 15.98 0.48 -9.96
CA LYS A 169 17.16 0.11 -10.76
C LYS A 169 17.34 -1.40 -10.82
N GLN A 170 17.12 -2.14 -9.73
CA GLN A 170 17.21 -3.60 -9.70
C GLN A 170 16.24 -4.29 -10.68
N VAL A 171 15.09 -3.68 -10.96
CA VAL A 171 14.12 -4.15 -11.96
C VAL A 171 14.61 -3.82 -13.36
N PHE A 172 15.01 -2.57 -13.60
CA PHE A 172 15.45 -2.14 -14.93
C PHE A 172 16.75 -2.81 -15.38
N ASP A 173 17.60 -3.24 -14.46
CA ASP A 173 18.82 -3.99 -14.79
C ASP A 173 18.52 -5.38 -15.40
N GLN A 174 17.31 -5.91 -15.23
CA GLN A 174 16.90 -7.18 -15.83
C GLN A 174 16.58 -7.05 -17.33
N PHE A 175 16.36 -5.83 -17.81
CA PHE A 175 16.00 -5.61 -19.23
C PHE A 175 17.24 -5.39 -20.10
N PRO A 176 17.38 -6.13 -21.23
CA PRO A 176 18.44 -5.87 -22.23
C PRO A 176 18.25 -4.51 -22.89
N ARG A 177 19.30 -3.97 -23.49
CA ARG A 177 19.31 -2.63 -24.13
C ARG A 177 18.14 -2.41 -25.08
N LYS A 178 17.78 -3.41 -25.89
CA LYS A 178 16.65 -3.34 -26.83
C LYS A 178 15.32 -3.08 -26.10
N GLN A 179 15.07 -3.82 -25.02
CA GLN A 179 13.84 -3.63 -24.24
C GLN A 179 13.84 -2.31 -23.46
N LYS A 180 14.99 -1.86 -22.94
CA LYS A 180 15.12 -0.53 -22.34
C LYS A 180 14.80 0.58 -23.35
N HIS A 181 15.22 0.44 -24.58
CA HIS A 181 14.84 1.36 -25.66
C HIS A 181 13.34 1.30 -25.96
N GLU A 182 12.77 0.08 -26.03
CA GLU A 182 11.32 -0.11 -26.20
C GLU A 182 10.51 0.55 -25.07
N ILE A 183 10.92 0.41 -23.82
CA ILE A 183 10.27 1.09 -22.66
C ILE A 183 10.22 2.60 -22.88
N LEU A 184 11.29 3.22 -23.38
CA LEU A 184 11.37 4.67 -23.56
C LEU A 184 10.57 5.16 -24.78
N THR A 185 10.54 4.39 -25.86
CA THR A 185 9.96 4.80 -27.13
C THR A 185 8.49 4.43 -27.28
N LYS A 186 8.04 3.37 -26.60
CA LYS A 186 6.65 2.92 -26.68
C LYS A 186 5.72 3.96 -26.07
N GLN A 187 4.95 4.61 -26.90
CA GLN A 187 3.92 5.54 -26.41
C GLN A 187 2.82 4.76 -25.70
N LYS A 188 2.38 5.31 -24.59
CA LYS A 188 1.18 4.86 -23.91
C LYS A 188 0.00 5.45 -24.67
N ASN A 189 -0.62 4.67 -25.58
CA ASN A 189 -1.89 5.08 -26.19
C ASN A 189 -2.95 5.08 -25.08
N GLN A 190 -3.03 6.17 -24.35
CA GLN A 190 -4.05 6.35 -23.31
C GLN A 190 -4.89 7.57 -23.69
N SER A 191 -6.19 7.37 -23.63
CA SER A 191 -7.13 8.47 -23.60
C SER A 191 -6.83 9.38 -22.40
N PRO A 192 -7.21 10.67 -22.46
CA PRO A 192 -7.08 11.56 -21.31
C PRO A 192 -7.70 10.96 -20.05
N VAL A 193 -7.05 11.21 -18.90
CA VAL A 193 -7.57 10.75 -17.59
C VAL A 193 -8.93 11.39 -17.33
N GLN A 194 -9.94 10.55 -17.11
CA GLN A 194 -11.29 10.94 -16.74
C GLN A 194 -11.44 10.73 -15.22
N ASN A 195 -11.42 11.82 -14.44
CA ASN A 195 -11.60 11.73 -13.00
C ASN A 195 -13.11 11.80 -12.66
N PRO A 196 -13.72 10.73 -12.16
CA PRO A 196 -15.10 10.81 -11.68
C PRO A 196 -15.20 11.81 -10.54
N LYS A 197 -16.28 12.57 -10.51
CA LYS A 197 -16.57 13.55 -9.44
C LYS A 197 -17.14 12.78 -8.23
N ILE A 198 -16.28 12.26 -7.40
CA ILE A 198 -16.66 11.66 -6.14
C ILE A 198 -17.10 12.77 -5.18
N PRO A 199 -18.27 12.67 -4.52
CA PRO A 199 -18.86 13.76 -3.74
C PRO A 199 -18.22 13.90 -2.34
N LEU A 200 -16.89 14.06 -2.30
CA LEU A 200 -16.12 14.23 -1.06
C LEU A 200 -15.95 15.71 -0.74
N GLN A 201 -16.21 16.07 0.51
CA GLN A 201 -16.04 17.44 1.02
C GLN A 201 -14.63 17.66 1.55
N GLY A 202 -14.07 16.66 2.27
CA GLY A 202 -12.76 16.72 2.89
C GLY A 202 -12.73 17.52 4.21
N ASP A 203 -11.94 16.99 5.17
CA ASP A 203 -11.57 17.68 6.39
C ASP A 203 -10.19 17.18 6.83
N ALA A 204 -9.17 18.02 6.70
CA ALA A 204 -7.79 17.65 6.99
C ALA A 204 -7.57 17.23 8.46
N ASN A 205 -8.42 17.65 9.38
CA ASN A 205 -8.30 17.40 10.82
C ASN A 205 -9.11 16.19 11.30
N ASN A 206 -9.85 15.53 10.40
CA ASN A 206 -10.68 14.39 10.76
C ASN A 206 -10.36 13.16 9.87
N PRO A 207 -9.17 12.54 10.07
CA PRO A 207 -8.79 11.32 9.35
C PRO A 207 -9.56 10.11 9.88
N ARG A 208 -9.97 9.22 8.97
CA ARG A 208 -10.57 7.95 9.35
C ARG A 208 -10.28 6.87 8.30
N ILE A 209 -10.14 5.63 8.77
CA ILE A 209 -10.09 4.42 7.95
C ILE A 209 -11.39 3.67 8.16
N ILE A 210 -12.07 3.38 7.07
CA ILE A 210 -13.33 2.62 7.04
C ILE A 210 -13.05 1.30 6.35
N TRP A 211 -13.52 0.19 6.92
CA TRP A 211 -13.37 -1.12 6.31
C TRP A 211 -14.63 -1.98 6.48
N THR A 212 -14.75 -2.94 5.62
CA THR A 212 -15.82 -3.95 5.65
C THR A 212 -15.28 -5.27 5.12
N LYS A 213 -15.94 -6.37 5.46
CA LYS A 213 -15.53 -7.72 5.08
C LYS A 213 -16.60 -8.45 4.30
N THR A 214 -16.17 -9.34 3.43
CA THR A 214 -17.04 -10.38 2.87
C THR A 214 -16.96 -11.64 3.73
N SER A 215 -17.98 -12.48 3.66
CA SER A 215 -17.86 -13.85 4.14
C SER A 215 -16.91 -14.67 3.24
N LYS A 216 -16.39 -15.78 3.78
CA LYS A 216 -15.58 -16.74 2.99
C LYS A 216 -16.34 -17.24 1.77
N GLN A 217 -17.65 -17.50 1.91
CA GLN A 217 -18.50 -17.96 0.81
C GLN A 217 -18.61 -16.91 -0.30
N GLN A 218 -18.86 -15.64 0.04
CA GLN A 218 -18.93 -14.56 -0.94
C GLN A 218 -17.62 -14.42 -1.72
N PHE A 219 -16.48 -14.48 -1.01
CA PHE A 219 -15.18 -14.38 -1.68
C PHE A 219 -14.87 -15.61 -2.55
N ALA A 220 -15.23 -16.82 -2.10
CA ALA A 220 -15.10 -18.04 -2.91
C ALA A 220 -15.96 -17.96 -4.18
N SER A 221 -17.19 -17.46 -4.09
CA SER A 221 -18.08 -17.22 -5.24
C SER A 221 -17.44 -16.24 -6.23
N LEU A 222 -16.85 -15.15 -5.74
CA LEU A 222 -16.15 -14.18 -6.58
C LEU A 222 -14.98 -14.81 -7.33
N ILE A 223 -14.16 -15.65 -6.67
CA ILE A 223 -13.06 -16.38 -7.31
C ILE A 223 -13.59 -17.33 -8.39
N SER A 224 -14.65 -18.05 -8.10
CA SER A 224 -15.29 -18.98 -9.05
C SER A 224 -15.83 -18.26 -10.27
N TYR A 225 -16.47 -17.11 -10.05
CA TYR A 225 -16.95 -16.24 -11.12
C TYR A 225 -15.80 -15.73 -12.01
N ALA A 226 -14.73 -15.24 -11.40
CA ALA A 226 -13.56 -14.77 -12.14
C ALA A 226 -12.98 -15.87 -13.04
N LYS A 227 -12.84 -17.10 -12.52
CA LYS A 227 -12.38 -18.27 -13.29
C LYS A 227 -13.30 -18.59 -14.46
N LYS A 228 -14.62 -18.65 -14.22
CA LYS A 228 -15.65 -18.95 -15.23
C LYS A 228 -15.61 -17.97 -16.41
N HIS A 229 -15.31 -16.69 -16.13
CA HIS A 229 -15.26 -15.63 -17.14
C HIS A 229 -13.84 -15.34 -17.69
N ASN A 230 -12.85 -16.22 -17.41
CA ASN A 230 -11.45 -16.02 -17.81
C ASN A 230 -10.94 -14.63 -17.41
N ALA A 231 -11.28 -14.18 -16.20
CA ALA A 231 -10.89 -12.92 -15.60
C ALA A 231 -9.99 -13.14 -14.39
N THR A 232 -9.22 -12.12 -14.03
CA THR A 232 -8.53 -12.09 -12.75
C THR A 232 -9.45 -11.54 -11.66
N VAL A 233 -9.19 -11.88 -10.40
CA VAL A 233 -9.90 -11.30 -9.25
C VAL A 233 -9.84 -9.77 -9.29
N ASN A 234 -8.70 -9.19 -9.72
CA ASN A 234 -8.58 -7.76 -9.92
C ASN A 234 -9.57 -7.22 -10.95
N ASP A 235 -9.78 -7.90 -12.07
CA ASP A 235 -10.72 -7.45 -13.09
C ASP A 235 -12.14 -7.38 -12.51
N VAL A 236 -12.51 -8.36 -11.66
CA VAL A 236 -13.81 -8.38 -10.94
C VAL A 236 -13.92 -7.21 -9.96
N PHE A 237 -12.87 -6.91 -9.20
CA PHE A 237 -12.85 -5.76 -8.30
C PHE A 237 -13.02 -4.43 -9.05
N PHE A 238 -12.32 -4.26 -10.19
CA PHE A 238 -12.46 -3.07 -11.01
C PHE A 238 -13.86 -2.91 -11.59
N ALA A 239 -14.48 -4.02 -12.01
CA ALA A 239 -15.86 -4.00 -12.50
C ALA A 239 -16.85 -3.59 -11.39
N ALA A 240 -16.71 -4.17 -10.19
CA ALA A 240 -17.52 -3.79 -9.04
C ALA A 240 -17.35 -2.33 -8.66
N MET A 241 -16.10 -1.84 -8.59
CA MET A 241 -15.82 -0.44 -8.28
C MET A 241 -16.39 0.51 -9.32
N ALA A 242 -16.25 0.20 -10.62
CA ALA A 242 -16.78 1.01 -11.71
C ALA A 242 -18.31 1.10 -11.67
N LEU A 243 -19.00 -0.03 -11.47
CA LEU A 243 -20.45 -0.05 -11.30
C LEU A 243 -20.90 0.74 -10.07
N THR A 244 -20.17 0.61 -8.96
CA THR A 244 -20.50 1.37 -7.75
C THR A 244 -20.33 2.86 -7.97
N ILE A 245 -19.23 3.31 -8.61
CA ILE A 245 -19.03 4.72 -8.97
C ILE A 245 -20.17 5.19 -9.87
N HIS A 246 -20.52 4.41 -10.90
CA HIS A 246 -21.63 4.74 -11.79
C HIS A 246 -22.95 4.88 -11.03
N GLN A 247 -23.25 3.94 -10.15
CA GLN A 247 -24.47 3.94 -9.34
C GLN A 247 -24.59 5.17 -8.42
N VAL A 248 -23.48 5.59 -7.79
CA VAL A 248 -23.52 6.70 -6.81
C VAL A 248 -23.31 8.07 -7.42
N THR A 249 -22.77 8.16 -8.66
CA THR A 249 -22.47 9.45 -9.30
C THR A 249 -23.19 9.69 -10.61
N GLY A 250 -23.80 8.67 -11.22
CA GLY A 250 -24.37 8.70 -12.56
C GLY A 250 -23.33 8.81 -13.69
N GLN A 251 -22.03 8.82 -13.38
CA GLN A 251 -20.97 9.03 -14.38
C GLN A 251 -20.51 7.70 -14.97
N THR A 252 -20.39 7.65 -16.31
CA THR A 252 -19.85 6.47 -17.02
C THR A 252 -18.35 6.62 -17.24
N ALA A 253 -17.90 7.78 -17.73
CA ALA A 253 -16.48 7.99 -18.03
C ALA A 253 -15.63 8.06 -16.75
N MET A 254 -14.67 7.16 -16.62
CA MET A 254 -13.79 7.12 -15.45
C MET A 254 -12.43 6.50 -15.73
N SER A 255 -11.44 6.92 -14.95
CA SER A 255 -10.12 6.33 -14.90
C SER A 255 -9.82 5.89 -13.47
N ILE A 256 -9.52 4.61 -13.28
CA ILE A 256 -9.19 4.02 -11.98
C ILE A 256 -7.75 3.51 -12.06
N ASP A 257 -6.87 4.05 -11.22
CA ASP A 257 -5.46 3.67 -11.19
C ASP A 257 -5.26 2.33 -10.47
N CYS A 258 -4.29 1.54 -10.95
CA CYS A 258 -3.97 0.21 -10.45
C CYS A 258 -2.47 0.03 -10.29
N PRO A 259 -1.94 -0.08 -9.07
CA PRO A 259 -0.55 -0.47 -8.89
C PRO A 259 -0.32 -1.91 -9.34
N VAL A 260 0.83 -2.14 -9.99
CA VAL A 260 1.30 -3.45 -10.42
C VAL A 260 2.65 -3.75 -9.82
N ASP A 261 2.80 -4.97 -9.27
CA ASP A 261 4.04 -5.42 -8.65
C ASP A 261 5.10 -5.73 -9.73
N LEU A 262 6.23 -5.06 -9.63
CA LEU A 262 7.38 -5.22 -10.53
C LEU A 262 8.33 -6.33 -10.11
N ARG A 263 8.11 -6.96 -8.95
CA ARG A 263 8.90 -8.13 -8.50
C ARG A 263 8.81 -9.27 -9.48
N LYS A 264 7.74 -9.35 -10.29
CA LYS A 264 7.59 -10.32 -11.38
C LYS A 264 8.72 -10.30 -12.43
N TYR A 265 9.46 -9.20 -12.52
CA TYR A 265 10.61 -9.07 -13.43
C TYR A 265 11.94 -9.45 -12.79
N LEU A 266 11.99 -9.68 -11.48
CA LEU A 266 13.19 -10.10 -10.78
C LEU A 266 13.42 -11.61 -10.96
N PRO A 267 14.68 -12.08 -10.95
CA PRO A 267 15.00 -13.51 -10.94
C PRO A 267 14.33 -14.22 -9.74
N LYS A 268 13.81 -15.42 -9.97
CA LYS A 268 13.08 -16.19 -8.93
C LYS A 268 13.91 -16.51 -7.69
N ASN A 269 15.23 -16.61 -7.84
CA ASN A 269 16.18 -16.88 -6.76
C ASN A 269 16.64 -15.62 -6.03
N ARG A 270 16.15 -14.44 -6.40
CA ARG A 270 16.50 -13.17 -5.75
C ARG A 270 15.40 -12.74 -4.80
N THR A 271 15.75 -12.60 -3.53
CA THR A 271 14.87 -11.96 -2.55
C THR A 271 15.15 -10.44 -2.56
N PRO A 272 14.21 -9.60 -3.01
CA PRO A 272 14.38 -8.16 -2.95
C PRO A 272 14.42 -7.69 -1.50
N GLY A 273 14.96 -6.49 -1.27
CA GLY A 273 14.78 -5.77 -0.01
C GLY A 273 13.29 -5.44 0.23
N ILE A 274 12.98 -5.07 1.46
CA ILE A 274 11.67 -4.47 1.79
C ILE A 274 11.71 -3.04 1.22
N THR A 275 10.96 -2.80 0.15
CA THR A 275 11.04 -1.55 -0.62
C THR A 275 9.84 -1.36 -1.55
N ASN A 276 9.80 -0.21 -2.25
CA ASN A 276 8.79 0.09 -3.26
C ASN A 276 9.20 -0.43 -4.64
N LEU A 277 8.50 -1.43 -5.15
CA LEU A 277 8.70 -2.00 -6.49
C LEU A 277 7.37 -2.04 -7.25
N THR A 278 6.72 -0.90 -7.41
CA THR A 278 5.44 -0.77 -8.10
C THR A 278 5.50 0.21 -9.27
N ALA A 279 4.75 -0.09 -10.30
CA ALA A 279 4.35 0.85 -11.34
C ALA A 279 2.81 0.88 -11.39
N ASN A 280 2.24 1.80 -12.19
CA ASN A 280 0.80 1.93 -12.31
C ASN A 280 0.33 1.68 -13.74
N ILE A 281 -0.79 0.97 -13.85
CA ILE A 281 -1.64 0.92 -15.04
C ILE A 281 -2.98 1.57 -14.70
N THR A 282 -3.74 1.98 -15.70
CA THR A 282 -4.99 2.71 -15.49
C THR A 282 -6.13 1.99 -16.21
N CYS A 283 -7.15 1.55 -15.48
CA CYS A 283 -8.40 1.13 -16.06
C CYS A 283 -9.14 2.36 -16.58
N GLN A 284 -9.43 2.40 -17.87
CA GLN A 284 -10.16 3.50 -18.51
C GLN A 284 -11.48 2.98 -19.06
N ILE A 285 -12.55 3.66 -18.68
CA ILE A 285 -13.92 3.44 -19.16
C ILE A 285 -14.33 4.72 -19.87
N ALA A 286 -14.76 4.61 -21.12
CA ALA A 286 -15.14 5.76 -21.94
C ALA A 286 -16.60 6.18 -21.69
N ALA A 287 -16.95 7.41 -22.04
CA ALA A 287 -18.32 7.89 -21.93
C ALA A 287 -19.32 7.10 -22.83
N THR A 288 -18.79 6.49 -23.89
CA THR A 288 -19.56 5.67 -24.83
C THR A 288 -19.75 4.23 -24.37
N ASP A 289 -19.06 3.78 -23.30
CA ASP A 289 -19.20 2.45 -22.77
C ASP A 289 -20.52 2.33 -21.99
N SER A 290 -21.12 1.15 -22.02
CA SER A 290 -22.37 0.86 -21.32
C SER A 290 -22.06 0.08 -20.05
N LEU A 291 -22.51 0.57 -18.90
CA LEU A 291 -22.38 -0.08 -17.59
C LEU A 291 -23.71 -0.68 -17.13
N THR A 292 -24.37 -1.45 -18.01
CA THR A 292 -25.72 -1.98 -17.76
C THR A 292 -25.74 -3.28 -16.98
N SER A 293 -24.66 -4.07 -17.07
CA SER A 293 -24.51 -5.33 -16.34
C SER A 293 -23.11 -5.52 -15.82
N PHE A 294 -22.96 -6.43 -14.85
CA PHE A 294 -21.64 -6.78 -14.31
C PHE A 294 -20.75 -7.43 -15.38
N GLU A 295 -21.31 -8.32 -16.20
CA GLU A 295 -20.56 -9.04 -17.24
C GLU A 295 -20.04 -8.09 -18.34
N GLU A 296 -20.87 -7.16 -18.78
CA GLU A 296 -20.50 -6.15 -19.76
C GLU A 296 -19.41 -5.22 -19.20
N THR A 297 -19.56 -4.76 -17.95
CA THR A 297 -18.55 -3.95 -17.28
C THR A 297 -17.22 -4.71 -17.10
N LEU A 298 -17.29 -6.00 -16.75
CA LEU A 298 -16.10 -6.85 -16.67
C LEU A 298 -15.39 -6.98 -18.03
N HIS A 299 -16.15 -7.09 -19.12
CA HIS A 299 -15.57 -7.12 -20.47
C HIS A 299 -14.84 -5.82 -20.81
N ILE A 300 -15.44 -4.65 -20.50
CA ILE A 300 -14.82 -3.33 -20.70
C ILE A 300 -13.52 -3.21 -19.88
N VAL A 301 -13.56 -3.58 -18.61
CA VAL A 301 -12.40 -3.58 -17.71
C VAL A 301 -11.26 -4.44 -18.27
N LYS A 302 -11.56 -5.68 -18.68
CA LYS A 302 -10.57 -6.59 -19.29
C LYS A 302 -9.95 -5.97 -20.55
N LYS A 303 -10.77 -5.42 -21.44
CA LYS A 303 -10.32 -4.74 -22.66
C LYS A 303 -9.38 -3.58 -22.37
N SER A 304 -9.64 -2.83 -21.29
CA SER A 304 -8.80 -1.71 -20.85
C SER A 304 -7.48 -2.15 -20.22
N LEU A 305 -7.49 -3.15 -19.34
CA LEU A 305 -6.33 -3.54 -18.53
C LEU A 305 -5.41 -4.56 -19.21
N GLN A 306 -5.92 -5.51 -19.97
CA GLN A 306 -5.14 -6.63 -20.51
C GLN A 306 -3.97 -6.20 -21.41
N PRO A 307 -4.13 -5.24 -22.33
CA PRO A 307 -3.01 -4.76 -23.14
C PRO A 307 -1.90 -4.11 -22.30
N GLN A 308 -2.25 -3.47 -21.17
CA GLN A 308 -1.30 -2.80 -20.29
C GLN A 308 -0.53 -3.78 -19.40
N LYS A 309 -1.21 -4.86 -18.92
CA LYS A 309 -0.56 -5.93 -18.12
C LYS A 309 0.59 -6.61 -18.88
N ASN A 310 0.47 -6.71 -20.19
CA ASN A 310 1.44 -7.36 -21.08
C ASN A 310 2.42 -6.39 -21.74
N SER A 311 2.31 -5.09 -21.48
CA SER A 311 3.12 -4.06 -22.09
C SER A 311 4.18 -3.51 -21.15
N LEU A 312 5.37 -3.24 -21.68
CA LEU A 312 6.42 -2.51 -20.95
C LEU A 312 6.15 -0.99 -20.90
N ALA A 313 5.15 -0.49 -21.60
CA ALA A 313 4.83 0.95 -21.64
C ALA A 313 4.49 1.54 -20.26
N ALA A 314 3.93 0.74 -19.33
CA ALA A 314 3.68 1.15 -17.97
C ALA A 314 4.96 1.51 -17.19
N LEU A 315 6.11 0.99 -17.61
CA LEU A 315 7.40 1.23 -16.96
C LEU A 315 8.05 2.55 -17.39
N ARG A 316 7.57 3.18 -18.47
CA ARG A 316 8.24 4.31 -19.13
C ARG A 316 8.54 5.47 -18.17
N ILE A 317 7.55 5.93 -17.44
CA ILE A 317 7.70 7.07 -16.53
C ILE A 317 8.72 6.73 -15.44
N TYR A 318 8.64 5.56 -14.88
CA TYR A 318 9.54 5.10 -13.81
C TYR A 318 10.98 4.96 -14.28
N TYR A 319 11.19 4.39 -15.48
CA TYR A 319 12.53 4.27 -16.05
C TYR A 319 13.11 5.63 -16.47
N LEU A 320 12.27 6.52 -17.00
CA LEU A 320 12.68 7.89 -17.30
C LEU A 320 13.11 8.65 -16.06
N LEU A 321 12.38 8.53 -14.95
CA LEU A 321 12.74 9.13 -13.67
C LEU A 321 14.07 8.58 -13.14
N GLU A 322 14.31 7.27 -13.19
CA GLU A 322 15.60 6.67 -12.82
C GLU A 322 16.75 7.31 -13.61
N ILE A 323 16.58 7.50 -14.92
CA ILE A 323 17.60 8.14 -15.77
C ILE A 323 17.82 9.61 -15.39
N ILE A 324 16.72 10.33 -15.10
CA ILE A 324 16.78 11.76 -14.76
C ILE A 324 17.50 11.93 -13.42
N PHE A 325 17.16 11.14 -12.40
CA PHE A 325 17.85 11.19 -11.09
C PHE A 325 19.33 10.84 -11.17
N GLN A 326 19.72 9.95 -12.09
CA GLN A 326 21.13 9.59 -12.30
C GLN A 326 21.93 10.65 -13.07
N LYS A 327 21.29 11.42 -13.97
CA LYS A 327 22.02 12.27 -14.94
C LYS A 327 21.82 13.77 -14.76
N LYS A 328 20.88 14.20 -13.95
CA LYS A 328 20.53 15.62 -13.75
C LYS A 328 20.69 16.03 -12.29
N SER A 329 20.70 17.35 -12.03
CA SER A 329 20.69 17.85 -10.66
C SER A 329 19.40 17.44 -9.95
N TYR A 330 19.45 17.35 -8.62
CA TYR A 330 18.32 16.98 -7.78
C TYR A 330 17.09 17.89 -8.02
N ALA A 331 17.30 19.20 -8.12
CA ALA A 331 16.23 20.16 -8.38
C ALA A 331 15.48 19.86 -9.71
N ILE A 332 16.20 19.48 -10.78
CA ILE A 332 15.61 19.09 -12.05
C ILE A 332 14.85 17.77 -11.90
N ALA A 333 15.43 16.80 -11.19
CA ALA A 333 14.83 15.49 -10.97
C ALA A 333 13.55 15.59 -10.12
N LYS A 334 13.54 16.38 -9.05
CA LYS A 334 12.36 16.66 -8.22
C LYS A 334 11.22 17.27 -9.07
N LYS A 335 11.53 18.32 -9.82
CA LYS A 335 10.55 18.98 -10.73
C LYS A 335 10.03 18.03 -11.82
N ALA A 336 10.87 17.15 -12.34
CA ALA A 336 10.44 16.13 -13.28
C ALA A 336 9.49 15.11 -12.63
N SER A 337 9.75 14.70 -11.38
CA SER A 337 8.85 13.84 -10.61
C SER A 337 7.47 14.47 -10.42
N GLU A 338 7.42 15.73 -10.03
CA GLU A 338 6.15 16.47 -9.86
C GLU A 338 5.33 16.51 -11.16
N LYS A 339 5.99 16.75 -12.30
CA LYS A 339 5.34 16.89 -13.60
C LYS A 339 4.94 15.57 -14.23
N LEU A 340 5.79 14.55 -14.12
CA LEU A 340 5.61 13.27 -14.82
C LEU A 340 4.74 12.29 -14.03
N TYR A 341 4.73 12.43 -12.70
CA TYR A 341 3.97 11.56 -11.84
C TYR A 341 2.58 12.13 -11.53
N SER A 342 1.71 12.04 -12.52
CA SER A 342 0.28 12.35 -12.35
C SER A 342 -0.52 11.05 -12.34
N ILE A 343 -1.21 10.78 -11.24
CA ILE A 343 -2.12 9.65 -11.10
C ILE A 343 -3.57 10.11 -11.13
N PRO A 344 -4.51 9.28 -11.60
CA PRO A 344 -5.93 9.53 -11.44
C PRO A 344 -6.29 9.76 -9.97
N LYS A 345 -7.29 10.62 -9.75
CA LYS A 345 -7.78 10.91 -8.39
C LYS A 345 -8.46 9.70 -7.75
N THR A 346 -8.87 8.74 -8.57
CA THR A 346 -9.54 7.50 -8.13
C THR A 346 -8.62 6.32 -8.37
N SER A 347 -8.44 5.47 -7.35
CA SER A 347 -7.55 4.31 -7.44
C SER A 347 -8.10 3.10 -6.69
N PHE A 348 -7.70 1.92 -7.16
CA PHE A 348 -7.93 0.66 -6.49
C PHE A 348 -6.60 -0.06 -6.27
N THR A 349 -6.31 -0.51 -5.06
CA THR A 349 -5.11 -1.29 -4.77
C THR A 349 -5.48 -2.64 -4.18
N ASN A 350 -4.99 -3.72 -4.80
CA ASN A 350 -5.10 -5.06 -4.24
C ASN A 350 -3.77 -5.48 -3.64
N ILE A 351 -3.71 -5.52 -2.31
CA ILE A 351 -2.54 -5.97 -1.55
C ILE A 351 -2.38 -7.49 -1.66
N GLY A 352 -3.47 -8.18 -2.01
CA GLY A 352 -3.51 -9.61 -2.24
C GLY A 352 -3.64 -10.42 -0.96
N ILE A 353 -3.29 -11.70 -1.05
CA ILE A 353 -3.41 -12.64 0.04
C ILE A 353 -2.26 -12.42 1.04
N ILE A 354 -2.60 -12.34 2.32
CA ILE A 354 -1.67 -12.48 3.43
C ILE A 354 -1.57 -13.96 3.75
N ASP A 355 -0.37 -14.50 3.64
CA ASP A 355 -0.06 -15.91 3.86
C ASP A 355 -0.04 -16.19 5.38
N GLU A 356 -1.04 -16.92 5.86
CA GLU A 356 -1.20 -17.22 7.28
C GLU A 356 -0.09 -18.15 7.82
N GLU A 357 0.50 -18.98 6.95
CA GLU A 357 1.62 -19.88 7.34
C GLU A 357 2.91 -19.10 7.59
N LYS A 358 3.07 -17.92 7.00
CA LYS A 358 4.21 -17.02 7.19
C LYS A 358 3.98 -15.98 8.28
N LEU A 359 2.72 -15.70 8.61
CA LEU A 359 2.37 -14.68 9.62
C LEU A 359 2.02 -15.34 10.94
N VAL A 360 3.03 -15.92 11.60
CA VAL A 360 2.87 -16.69 12.84
C VAL A 360 3.57 -15.97 13.99
N PHE A 361 2.82 -15.57 14.99
CA PHE A 361 3.32 -15.09 16.27
C PHE A 361 3.23 -16.24 17.27
N LYS A 362 4.37 -16.81 17.66
CA LYS A 362 4.41 -17.96 18.58
C LYS A 362 3.68 -17.65 19.90
N ASN A 363 2.92 -18.63 20.37
CA ASN A 363 2.06 -18.53 21.56
C ASN A 363 0.92 -17.49 21.45
N SER A 364 0.65 -16.98 20.23
CA SER A 364 -0.45 -16.06 19.99
C SER A 364 -1.20 -16.50 18.73
N TYR A 365 -2.53 -16.61 18.80
CA TYR A 365 -3.33 -17.02 17.68
C TYR A 365 -3.88 -15.78 16.97
N LEU A 366 -3.39 -15.54 15.76
CA LEU A 366 -3.84 -14.44 14.91
C LEU A 366 -5.21 -14.79 14.32
N GLN A 367 -6.25 -14.09 14.74
CA GLN A 367 -7.63 -14.26 14.27
C GLN A 367 -7.85 -13.60 12.90
N ASP A 368 -7.31 -12.38 12.75
CA ASP A 368 -7.57 -11.52 11.62
C ASP A 368 -6.39 -10.62 11.30
N CYS A 369 -6.25 -10.28 9.99
CA CYS A 369 -5.25 -9.33 9.54
C CYS A 369 -5.72 -8.65 8.25
N PHE A 370 -5.61 -7.31 8.19
CA PHE A 370 -5.75 -6.58 6.94
C PHE A 370 -4.75 -5.43 6.84
N ILE A 371 -4.39 -5.07 5.62
CA ILE A 371 -3.55 -3.93 5.29
C ILE A 371 -4.37 -2.94 4.48
N CYS A 372 -4.29 -1.67 4.81
CA CYS A 372 -4.91 -0.59 4.06
C CYS A 372 -3.87 0.45 3.60
N GLY A 373 -4.27 1.25 2.63
CA GLY A 373 -3.40 2.27 2.03
C GLY A 373 -3.30 3.54 2.86
N SER A 374 -2.69 4.55 2.26
CA SER A 374 -2.52 5.88 2.86
C SER A 374 -3.84 6.64 2.95
N LEU A 375 -4.01 7.42 4.01
CA LEU A 375 -5.10 8.39 4.15
C LEU A 375 -5.02 9.43 3.02
N LYS A 376 -6.11 9.59 2.28
CA LYS A 376 -6.20 10.52 1.16
C LYS A 376 -6.76 11.87 1.63
N TYR A 377 -6.44 12.91 0.90
CA TYR A 377 -7.13 14.19 0.97
C TYR A 377 -8.08 14.33 -0.21
N ALA A 378 -9.28 14.86 0.01
CA ALA A 378 -10.20 15.10 -1.08
C ALA A 378 -9.53 16.00 -2.17
N PRO A 379 -9.75 15.74 -3.47
CA PRO A 379 -10.70 14.81 -4.06
C PRO A 379 -10.11 13.40 -4.35
N PHE A 380 -9.00 13.02 -3.76
CA PHE A 380 -8.41 11.70 -4.00
C PHE A 380 -9.18 10.62 -3.22
N PHE A 381 -9.53 9.54 -3.91
CA PHE A 381 -10.27 8.41 -3.36
C PHE A 381 -9.60 7.09 -3.71
N GLN A 382 -9.47 6.21 -2.74
CA GLN A 382 -8.88 4.89 -2.92
C GLN A 382 -9.66 3.83 -2.19
N VAL A 383 -9.87 2.69 -2.85
CA VAL A 383 -10.27 1.44 -2.20
C VAL A 383 -9.07 0.50 -2.19
N ALA A 384 -8.81 -0.11 -1.04
CA ALA A 384 -7.80 -1.17 -0.89
C ALA A 384 -8.49 -2.51 -0.59
N ALA A 385 -7.89 -3.59 -1.08
CA ALA A 385 -8.36 -4.95 -0.85
C ALA A 385 -7.23 -5.79 -0.24
N THR A 386 -7.55 -6.55 0.80
CA THR A 386 -6.68 -7.53 1.43
C THR A 386 -7.44 -8.82 1.67
N THR A 387 -6.81 -9.96 1.43
CA THR A 387 -7.39 -11.27 1.73
C THR A 387 -6.60 -11.95 2.82
N PHE A 388 -7.28 -12.40 3.88
CA PHE A 388 -6.73 -13.23 4.93
C PHE A 388 -7.69 -14.37 5.27
N ARG A 389 -7.21 -15.60 5.37
CA ARG A 389 -8.00 -16.82 5.67
C ARG A 389 -9.28 -17.00 4.85
N GLY A 390 -9.21 -16.60 3.58
CA GLY A 390 -10.34 -16.71 2.66
C GLY A 390 -11.44 -15.65 2.84
N GLU A 391 -11.19 -14.63 3.65
CA GLU A 391 -12.04 -13.44 3.78
C GLU A 391 -11.39 -12.24 3.11
N LEU A 392 -12.19 -11.48 2.37
CA LEU A 392 -11.77 -10.25 1.72
C LEU A 392 -12.15 -9.06 2.61
N THR A 393 -11.17 -8.24 2.97
CA THR A 393 -11.39 -6.93 3.57
C THR A 393 -11.23 -5.84 2.51
N LEU A 394 -12.26 -5.01 2.34
CA LEU A 394 -12.18 -3.76 1.59
C LEU A 394 -12.04 -2.61 2.56
N SER A 395 -11.15 -1.66 2.26
CA SER A 395 -10.96 -0.45 3.06
C SER A 395 -10.85 0.80 2.21
N THR A 396 -11.19 1.94 2.81
CA THR A 396 -11.00 3.28 2.24
C THR A 396 -10.59 4.25 3.33
N ASN A 397 -9.71 5.17 3.02
CA ASN A 397 -8.95 5.95 3.98
C ASN A 397 -9.00 7.43 3.56
N LEU A 398 -9.55 8.30 4.42
CA LEU A 398 -9.76 9.71 4.05
C LEU A 398 -9.59 10.65 5.24
N HIS A 399 -9.03 11.80 4.99
CA HIS A 399 -9.22 13.02 5.75
C HIS A 399 -10.55 13.64 5.29
N GLY A 400 -11.63 13.40 6.03
CA GLY A 400 -12.99 13.71 5.57
C GLY A 400 -13.93 14.11 6.69
N THR A 401 -15.04 14.71 6.32
CA THR A 401 -16.13 15.04 7.24
C THR A 401 -16.86 13.76 7.70
N SER A 402 -17.70 13.86 8.73
CA SER A 402 -18.56 12.73 9.14
C SER A 402 -19.49 12.28 7.99
N HIS A 403 -19.91 13.21 7.12
CA HIS A 403 -20.66 12.87 5.92
C HIS A 403 -19.83 12.00 4.96
N ASP A 404 -18.57 12.38 4.73
CA ASP A 404 -17.66 11.62 3.88
C ASP A 404 -17.42 10.20 4.41
N HIS A 405 -17.26 10.06 5.72
CA HIS A 405 -17.04 8.75 6.36
C HIS A 405 -18.26 7.84 6.25
N ASN A 406 -19.47 8.37 6.41
CA ASN A 406 -20.71 7.63 6.18
C ASN A 406 -20.84 7.23 4.70
N TRP A 407 -20.54 8.15 3.79
CA TRP A 407 -20.53 7.87 2.35
C TRP A 407 -19.53 6.77 1.99
N GLN A 408 -18.33 6.77 2.58
CA GLN A 408 -17.31 5.74 2.37
C GLN A 408 -17.80 4.35 2.83
N ALA A 409 -18.45 4.29 4.01
CA ALA A 409 -19.02 3.05 4.52
C ALA A 409 -20.10 2.49 3.59
N ASP A 410 -21.02 3.35 3.14
CA ASP A 410 -22.07 3.00 2.17
C ASP A 410 -21.48 2.58 0.82
N PHE A 411 -20.45 3.27 0.32
CA PHE A 411 -19.73 2.91 -0.90
C PHE A 411 -19.16 1.50 -0.86
N LEU A 412 -18.47 1.14 0.24
CA LEU A 412 -17.90 -0.20 0.40
C LEU A 412 -18.98 -1.28 0.46
N GLN A 413 -20.10 -1.02 1.15
CA GLN A 413 -21.22 -1.95 1.18
C GLN A 413 -21.84 -2.15 -0.20
N LYS A 414 -22.09 -1.06 -0.95
CA LYS A 414 -22.57 -1.11 -2.33
C LYS A 414 -21.61 -1.88 -3.24
N MET A 415 -20.29 -1.69 -3.05
CA MET A 415 -19.29 -2.41 -3.84
C MET A 415 -19.34 -3.93 -3.59
N ILE A 416 -19.55 -4.36 -2.35
CA ILE A 416 -19.76 -5.79 -2.03
C ILE A 416 -21.05 -6.33 -2.66
N GLN A 417 -22.12 -5.53 -2.68
CA GLN A 417 -23.38 -5.89 -3.32
C GLN A 417 -23.27 -6.07 -4.85
N GLN A 418 -22.31 -5.40 -5.49
CA GLN A 418 -22.00 -5.61 -6.92
C GLN A 418 -21.29 -6.94 -7.17
N PHE A 419 -20.73 -7.61 -6.18
CA PHE A 419 -20.04 -8.86 -6.42
C PHE A 419 -21.02 -9.94 -6.91
N PRO A 420 -20.65 -10.67 -7.99
CA PRO A 420 -21.52 -11.70 -8.54
C PRO A 420 -21.75 -12.81 -7.51
N GLN A 421 -23.00 -13.12 -7.31
CA GLN A 421 -23.44 -14.30 -6.55
C GLN A 421 -23.54 -15.47 -7.51
N THR A 422 -22.92 -16.60 -7.18
CA THR A 422 -23.02 -17.86 -7.96
C THR A 422 -24.26 -18.61 -7.57
#